data_54753bab28091de3f6b06eaea25c798f
#
_entry.id   54753bab28091de3f6b06eaea25c798f
#
_cell.length_a   1.000
_cell.length_b   1.000
_cell.length_c   1.000
_cell.angle_alpha   90.00
_cell.angle_beta   90.00
_cell.angle_gamma   90.00
#
_symmetry.space_group_name_H-M   'P 1'
#
loop_
_entity.id
_entity.type
_entity.pdbx_description
1 polymer ?
#
loop_
_entity_poly.entity_id
_entity_poly.type
_entity_poly.pdbx_seq_one_letter_code
_entity_poly.pdbx_strand_id
1 'polypeptide(L)'
;MTDKKNLEASNELFAKLTAEIHRRGMKIILDGVFNHCGSFNKWMDRERIYENQEGYPKGAYVSADSPYRNFFSFNDPNAWPYNTSYDGWWAHDTLP
;
A
#
# COMPACT_ATOMS: atom_id res chain seq x y z
N MET A 1 -13.18 -5.47 2.97
CA MET A 1 -12.33 -4.31 2.68
C MET A 1 -11.90 -3.66 3.99
N THR A 2 -10.64 -3.34 4.11
CA THR A 2 -10.08 -2.74 5.33
C THR A 2 -10.30 -1.24 5.30
N ASP A 3 -10.98 -0.67 6.31
CA ASP A 3 -11.07 0.76 6.42
C ASP A 3 -9.80 1.34 7.06
N LYS A 4 -9.59 2.65 6.90
CA LYS A 4 -8.43 3.37 7.38
C LYS A 4 -8.22 3.25 8.88
N LYS A 5 -9.29 3.38 9.67
CA LYS A 5 -9.20 3.32 11.13
C LYS A 5 -8.78 1.94 11.62
N ASN A 6 -9.32 0.89 11.02
CA ASN A 6 -8.95 -0.47 11.35
C ASN A 6 -7.50 -0.78 10.97
N LEU A 7 -7.03 -0.27 9.84
CA LEU A 7 -5.64 -0.43 9.42
C LEU A 7 -4.69 0.24 10.41
N GLU A 8 -4.97 1.47 10.82
CA GLU A 8 -4.15 2.21 11.78
C GLU A 8 -4.14 1.53 13.15
N ALA A 9 -5.31 1.08 13.63
CA ALA A 9 -5.43 0.35 14.89
C ALA A 9 -4.65 -0.97 14.85
N SER A 10 -4.69 -1.68 13.74
CA SER A 10 -3.93 -2.92 13.54
C SER A 10 -2.43 -2.68 13.57
N ASN A 11 -1.96 -1.60 12.95
CA ASN A 11 -0.56 -1.22 12.95
C ASN A 11 -0.08 -0.86 14.37
N GLU A 12 -0.89 -0.16 15.14
CA GLU A 12 -0.57 0.18 16.54
C GLU A 12 -0.49 -1.08 17.40
N LEU A 13 -1.44 -2.00 17.25
CA LEU A 13 -1.42 -3.28 17.97
C LEU A 13 -0.18 -4.09 17.62
N PHE A 14 0.19 -4.12 16.36
CA PHE A 14 1.39 -4.83 15.91
C PHE A 14 2.65 -4.22 16.52
N ALA A 15 2.74 -2.89 16.56
CA ALA A 15 3.86 -2.20 17.20
C ALA A 15 3.96 -2.53 18.68
N LYS A 16 2.83 -2.57 19.39
CA LYS A 16 2.79 -2.96 20.81
C LYS A 16 3.20 -4.41 21.02
N LEU A 17 2.74 -5.31 20.15
CA LEU A 17 3.13 -6.72 20.19
C LEU A 17 4.63 -6.88 19.99
N THR A 18 5.21 -6.19 19.03
CA THR A 18 6.64 -6.23 18.73
C THR A 18 7.45 -5.73 19.92
N ALA A 19 7.02 -4.63 20.54
CA ALA A 19 7.67 -4.08 21.74
C ALA A 19 7.62 -5.08 22.90
N GLU A 20 6.50 -5.77 23.10
CA GLU A 20 6.36 -6.78 24.15
C GLU A 20 7.25 -8.00 23.89
N ILE A 21 7.36 -8.43 22.65
CA ILE A 21 8.24 -9.52 22.24
C ILE A 21 9.70 -9.16 22.58
N HIS A 22 10.14 -7.96 22.25
CA HIS A 22 11.49 -7.48 22.54
C HIS A 22 11.72 -7.35 24.04
N ARG A 23 10.75 -6.87 24.79
CA ARG A 23 10.83 -6.73 26.24
C ARG A 23 11.08 -8.07 26.92
N ARG A 24 10.55 -9.16 26.36
CA ARG A 24 10.73 -10.52 26.86
C ARG A 24 12.01 -11.19 26.35
N GLY A 25 12.86 -10.45 25.66
CA GLY A 25 14.13 -10.97 25.14
C GLY A 25 14.00 -11.85 23.90
N MET A 26 12.83 -11.86 23.26
CA MET A 26 12.58 -12.61 22.04
C MET A 26 12.79 -11.73 20.80
N LYS A 27 13.01 -12.39 19.67
CA LYS A 27 13.07 -11.73 18.36
C LYS A 27 11.87 -12.16 17.52
N ILE A 28 11.51 -11.34 16.56
CA ILE A 28 10.42 -11.63 15.62
C ILE A 28 10.96 -11.67 14.20
N ILE A 29 10.52 -12.67 13.44
CA ILE A 29 10.84 -12.80 12.02
C ILE A 29 9.51 -12.71 11.27
N LEU A 30 9.44 -11.79 10.32
CA LEU A 30 8.23 -11.58 9.52
C LEU A 30 8.42 -12.16 8.13
N ASP A 31 7.43 -12.91 7.67
CA ASP A 31 7.34 -13.28 6.27
C ASP A 31 6.89 -12.07 5.46
N GLY A 32 7.44 -11.91 4.28
CA GLY A 32 7.14 -10.75 3.46
C GLY A 32 6.91 -11.10 1.99
N VAL A 33 5.95 -10.42 1.39
CA VAL A 33 5.72 -10.44 -0.06
C VAL A 33 6.24 -9.12 -0.61
N PHE A 34 7.26 -9.18 -1.45
CA PHE A 34 7.96 -7.99 -1.94
C PHE A 34 7.78 -7.74 -3.43
N ASN A 35 7.11 -8.64 -4.14
CA ASN A 35 6.96 -8.56 -5.60
C ASN A 35 5.65 -7.86 -6.04
N HIS A 36 4.70 -7.67 -5.11
CA HIS A 36 3.46 -6.95 -5.40
C HIS A 36 2.83 -6.47 -4.09
N CYS A 37 1.80 -5.64 -4.20
CA CYS A 37 0.98 -5.24 -3.07
C CYS A 37 -0.50 -5.47 -3.36
N GLY A 38 -1.36 -5.29 -2.37
CA GLY A 38 -2.81 -5.34 -2.59
C GLY A 38 -3.32 -4.03 -3.23
N SER A 39 -4.44 -4.12 -3.93
CA SER A 39 -5.06 -2.98 -4.59
C SER A 39 -5.49 -1.87 -3.62
N PHE A 40 -5.72 -2.23 -2.38
CA PHE A 40 -6.12 -1.30 -1.30
C PHE A 40 -4.94 -0.66 -0.59
N ASN A 41 -3.70 -1.01 -0.93
CA ASN A 41 -2.52 -0.42 -0.30
C ASN A 41 -2.45 1.08 -0.64
N LYS A 42 -2.15 1.91 0.36
CA LYS A 42 -2.12 3.37 0.21
C LYS A 42 -1.11 3.86 -0.82
N TRP A 43 -0.07 3.10 -1.11
CA TRP A 43 0.95 3.49 -2.09
C TRP A 43 0.39 3.49 -3.52
N MET A 44 -0.42 2.50 -3.86
CA MET A 44 -1.10 2.41 -5.16
C MET A 44 -2.48 3.07 -5.11
N ASP A 45 -3.25 2.75 -4.08
CA ASP A 45 -4.62 3.20 -3.87
C ASP A 45 -5.52 2.92 -5.10
N ARG A 46 -5.42 1.70 -5.62
CA ARG A 46 -6.23 1.26 -6.77
C ARG A 46 -7.73 1.33 -6.48
N GLU A 47 -8.11 1.11 -5.22
CA GLU A 47 -9.49 1.14 -4.76
C GLU A 47 -9.97 2.55 -4.35
N ARG A 48 -9.12 3.56 -4.48
CA ARG A 48 -9.43 4.97 -4.23
C ARG A 48 -9.91 5.25 -2.79
N ILE A 49 -9.39 4.50 -1.84
CA ILE A 49 -9.76 4.61 -0.42
C ILE A 49 -9.20 5.89 0.19
N TYR A 50 -7.99 6.27 -0.20
CA TYR A 50 -7.25 7.40 0.38
C TYR A 50 -7.32 8.67 -0.46
N GLU A 51 -7.96 8.65 -1.62
CA GLU A 51 -7.96 9.73 -2.60
C GLU A 51 -8.43 11.07 -2.01
N ASN A 52 -9.48 11.01 -1.19
CA ASN A 52 -10.08 12.20 -0.56
C ASN A 52 -9.90 12.20 0.95
N GLN A 53 -8.96 11.41 1.49
CA GLN A 53 -8.70 11.35 2.91
C GLN A 53 -7.66 12.40 3.29
N GLU A 54 -7.98 13.22 4.26
CA GLU A 54 -7.04 14.20 4.80
C GLU A 54 -5.86 13.49 5.48
N GLY A 55 -4.66 14.01 5.26
CA GLY A 55 -3.44 13.46 5.84
C GLY A 55 -2.80 12.33 5.03
N TYR A 56 -3.38 11.94 3.90
CA TYR A 56 -2.80 10.93 3.01
C TYR A 56 -2.48 11.52 1.65
N PRO A 57 -1.24 11.35 1.16
CA PRO A 57 -0.93 11.66 -0.24
C PRO A 57 -1.74 10.79 -1.19
N LYS A 58 -1.97 11.26 -2.40
CA LYS A 58 -2.61 10.46 -3.43
C LYS A 58 -1.73 9.28 -3.81
N GLY A 59 -2.35 8.11 -4.02
CA GLY A 59 -1.64 6.92 -4.46
C GLY A 59 -1.14 7.01 -5.89
N ALA A 60 -0.23 6.11 -6.24
CA ALA A 60 0.38 6.08 -7.57
C ALA A 60 -0.64 5.84 -8.69
N TYR A 61 -1.71 5.11 -8.42
CA TYR A 61 -2.79 4.90 -9.38
C TYR A 61 -3.57 6.20 -9.66
N VAL A 62 -3.72 7.03 -8.64
CA VAL A 62 -4.60 8.21 -8.69
C VAL A 62 -3.96 9.39 -9.40
N SER A 63 -2.67 9.63 -9.18
CA SER A 63 -2.00 10.84 -9.68
C SER A 63 -0.55 10.59 -10.06
N ALA A 64 -0.14 11.21 -11.17
CA ALA A 64 1.25 11.22 -11.61
C ALA A 64 2.18 11.93 -10.63
N ASP A 65 1.65 12.84 -9.82
CA ASP A 65 2.42 13.59 -8.81
C ASP A 65 2.52 12.85 -7.48
N SER A 66 2.02 11.62 -7.40
CA SER A 66 2.11 10.82 -6.18
C SER A 66 3.55 10.60 -5.75
N PRO A 67 3.85 10.75 -4.44
CA PRO A 67 5.18 10.42 -3.92
C PRO A 67 5.51 8.93 -4.04
N TYR A 68 4.50 8.09 -4.27
CA TYR A 68 4.66 6.64 -4.41
C TYR A 68 4.78 6.19 -5.87
N ARG A 69 4.74 7.11 -6.83
CA ARG A 69 4.73 6.79 -8.26
C ARG A 69 5.89 5.88 -8.67
N ASN A 70 7.07 6.15 -8.13
CA ASN A 70 8.29 5.42 -8.49
C ASN A 70 8.39 4.03 -7.84
N PHE A 71 7.45 3.68 -6.99
CA PHE A 71 7.38 2.33 -6.41
C PHE A 71 6.80 1.31 -7.39
N PHE A 72 6.17 1.79 -8.46
CA PHE A 72 5.49 0.95 -9.44
C PHE A 72 5.96 1.30 -10.85
N SER A 73 5.87 0.31 -11.74
CA SER A 73 6.17 0.49 -13.16
C SER A 73 4.89 0.59 -13.97
N PHE A 74 4.74 1.69 -14.69
CA PHE A 74 3.59 1.90 -15.57
C PHE A 74 4.02 1.77 -17.02
N ASN A 75 3.21 1.07 -17.83
CA ASN A 75 3.47 0.90 -19.25
C ASN A 75 3.23 2.19 -20.03
N ASP A 76 2.27 3.00 -19.59
CA ASP A 76 2.01 4.34 -20.11
C ASP A 76 2.10 5.36 -18.99
N PRO A 77 3.26 6.04 -18.83
CA PRO A 77 3.45 7.01 -17.77
C PRO A 77 2.62 8.29 -17.93
N ASN A 78 1.93 8.46 -19.06
CA ASN A 78 1.11 9.63 -19.33
C ASN A 78 -0.39 9.39 -19.18
N ALA A 79 -0.81 8.19 -18.78
CA ALA A 79 -2.22 7.82 -18.65
C ALA A 79 -2.81 8.27 -17.30
N TRP A 80 -2.87 9.55 -17.06
CA TRP A 80 -3.38 10.15 -15.82
C TRP A 80 -4.65 10.95 -16.05
N PRO A 81 -5.56 11.06 -15.02
CA PRO A 81 -5.57 10.34 -13.74
C PRO A 81 -6.01 8.87 -13.85
N TYR A 82 -5.89 8.14 -12.75
CA TYR A 82 -6.30 6.73 -12.64
C TYR A 82 -5.59 5.83 -13.66
N ASN A 83 -4.27 5.74 -13.50
CA ASN A 83 -3.43 5.01 -14.43
C ASN A 83 -3.55 3.50 -14.26
N THR A 84 -4.23 2.83 -15.20
CA THR A 84 -4.40 1.38 -15.23
C THR A 84 -3.34 0.67 -16.09
N SER A 85 -2.33 1.40 -16.58
CA SER A 85 -1.32 0.90 -17.52
C SER A 85 -0.16 0.19 -16.84
N TYR A 86 -0.41 -0.59 -15.81
CA TYR A 86 0.62 -1.35 -15.09
C TYR A 86 0.35 -2.86 -15.23
N ASP A 87 1.42 -3.65 -15.13
CA ASP A 87 1.30 -5.11 -15.10
C ASP A 87 1.11 -5.58 -13.66
N GLY A 88 0.04 -6.31 -13.41
CA GLY A 88 -0.21 -6.93 -12.13
C GLY A 88 0.52 -8.26 -12.00
N TRP A 89 0.72 -8.71 -10.77
CA TRP A 89 1.30 -10.02 -10.50
C TRP A 89 0.39 -11.11 -11.07
N TRP A 90 0.97 -11.95 -11.94
CA TRP A 90 0.22 -13.00 -12.67
C TRP A 90 -0.97 -12.43 -13.46
N ALA A 91 -0.81 -11.25 -14.05
CA ALA A 91 -1.85 -10.53 -14.78
C ALA A 91 -3.10 -10.16 -13.97
N HIS A 92 -3.00 -10.13 -12.65
CA HIS A 92 -4.07 -9.65 -11.78
C HIS A 92 -3.90 -8.14 -11.53
N ASP A 93 -4.82 -7.34 -12.04
CA ASP A 93 -4.78 -5.87 -11.86
C ASP A 93 -5.00 -5.41 -10.41
N THR A 94 -5.52 -6.30 -9.57
CA THR A 94 -5.68 -6.04 -8.13
C THR A 94 -4.40 -6.28 -7.32
N LEU A 95 -3.34 -6.76 -7.96
CA LEU A 95 -2.05 -7.08 -7.34
C LEU A 95 -0.92 -6.34 -8.08
N PRO A 96 -0.92 -4.99 -8.01
CA PRO A 96 0.10 -4.16 -8.69
C PRO A 96 1.52 -4.33 -8.17
#